data_ca3960160018d8909fb5e5e2ab9d1aa9
#
_entry.id   ca3960160018d8909fb5e5e2ab9d1aa9
#
_cell.length_a   1.000
_cell.length_b   1.000
_cell.length_c   1.000
_cell.angle_alpha   90.00
_cell.angle_beta   90.00
_cell.angle_gamma   90.00
#
_symmetry.space_group_name_H-M   'P 1'
#
loop_
_entity.id
_entity.type
_entity.pdbx_description
1 polymer ?
#
loop_
_entity_poly.entity_id
_entity_poly.type
_entity_poly.pdbx_seq_one_letter_code
_entity_poly.pdbx_strand_id
1 'polypeptide(L)'
;AYEHACLALLRSWLKMDIYRTGGAHDQGRDLCGWWSPHAIGEPRAHERIRVIAQCKAESRALGPSVVREMEGTLLRATWEATTTATVGVLASHSGFSKQAKVYMRSSRLPLLFLHLAPQDQEPLVCHGFLWNDALANGPLHGRFEPVWVTTPQHTQQLTLYRDGIRAI
;
A
#
# COMPACT_ATOMS: atom_id res chain seq x y z
N ALA A 1 18.17 -2.79 1.33
CA ALA A 1 18.08 -1.37 1.66
C ALA A 1 16.69 -0.79 1.42
N TYR A 2 16.16 -0.77 0.18
CA TYR A 2 14.86 -0.15 -0.14
C TYR A 2 13.68 -0.81 0.58
N GLU A 3 13.57 -2.14 0.58
CA GLU A 3 12.53 -2.89 1.31
C GLU A 3 12.50 -2.56 2.81
N HIS A 4 13.66 -2.41 3.46
CA HIS A 4 13.73 -2.03 4.87
C HIS A 4 13.18 -0.62 5.12
N ALA A 5 13.50 0.31 4.24
CA ALA A 5 12.99 1.68 4.33
C ALA A 5 11.46 1.71 4.08
N CYS A 6 10.97 0.95 3.10
CA CYS A 6 9.52 0.78 2.88
C CYS A 6 8.84 0.18 4.11
N LEU A 7 9.41 -0.90 4.68
CA LEU A 7 8.88 -1.53 5.89
C LEU A 7 8.75 -0.53 7.05
N ALA A 8 9.81 0.22 7.31
CA ALA A 8 9.83 1.22 8.39
C ALA A 8 8.76 2.30 8.17
N LEU A 9 8.65 2.82 6.94
CA LEU A 9 7.68 3.85 6.60
C LEU A 9 6.23 3.34 6.71
N LEU A 10 5.93 2.17 6.15
CA LEU A 10 4.58 1.61 6.19
C LEU A 10 4.11 1.30 7.63
N ARG A 11 5.03 0.86 8.49
CA ARG A 11 4.76 0.65 9.92
C ARG A 11 4.48 1.95 10.65
N SER A 12 5.33 2.95 10.48
CA SER A 12 5.21 4.23 11.19
C SER A 12 4.06 5.07 10.68
N TRP A 13 3.86 5.11 9.37
CA TRP A 13 2.89 5.99 8.71
C TRP A 13 1.49 5.37 8.62
N LEU A 14 1.34 4.22 7.94
CA LEU A 14 0.04 3.56 7.75
C LEU A 14 -0.34 2.63 8.89
N LYS A 15 0.52 2.49 9.90
CA LYS A 15 0.30 1.61 11.07
C LYS A 15 0.08 0.14 10.68
N MET A 16 0.73 -0.30 9.62
CA MET A 16 0.69 -1.69 9.19
C MET A 16 1.56 -2.57 10.10
N ASP A 17 1.04 -3.71 10.51
CA ASP A 17 1.78 -4.76 11.22
C ASP A 17 2.29 -5.79 10.21
N ILE A 18 3.39 -5.46 9.58
CA ILE A 18 4.00 -6.23 8.50
C ILE A 18 5.46 -6.56 8.80
N TYR A 19 5.96 -7.59 8.16
CA TYR A 19 7.34 -8.08 8.30
C TYR A 19 7.89 -8.51 6.94
N ARG A 20 9.21 -8.63 6.85
CA ARG A 20 9.86 -9.16 5.65
C ARG A 20 9.64 -10.66 5.54
N THR A 21 9.25 -11.09 4.35
CA THR A 21 9.26 -12.48 3.96
C THR A 21 10.56 -12.71 3.19
N GLY A 22 11.64 -13.06 3.84
CA GLY A 22 12.93 -13.17 3.17
C GLY A 22 13.16 -14.52 2.49
N GLY A 23 13.62 -14.51 1.24
CA GLY A 23 14.15 -15.67 0.53
C GLY A 23 14.03 -15.57 -0.99
N ALA A 24 14.93 -16.22 -1.72
CA ALA A 24 14.96 -16.24 -3.19
C ALA A 24 13.73 -16.90 -3.85
N HIS A 25 12.76 -17.36 -3.07
CA HIS A 25 11.56 -18.08 -3.53
C HIS A 25 10.28 -17.53 -2.90
N ASP A 26 10.25 -16.24 -2.51
CA ASP A 26 9.11 -15.60 -1.85
C ASP A 26 7.89 -15.32 -2.76
N GLN A 27 7.95 -15.74 -4.02
CA GLN A 27 6.87 -15.62 -4.99
C GLN A 27 6.41 -14.16 -5.21
N GLY A 28 7.33 -13.20 -5.13
CA GLY A 28 7.03 -11.78 -5.30
C GLY A 28 6.39 -11.13 -4.06
N ARG A 29 6.63 -11.71 -2.87
CA ARG A 29 6.15 -11.18 -1.59
C ARG A 29 7.35 -10.69 -0.78
N ASP A 30 7.63 -9.39 -0.81
CA ASP A 30 8.73 -8.82 -0.04
C ASP A 30 8.34 -8.57 1.42
N LEU A 31 7.12 -8.08 1.63
CA LEU A 31 6.55 -7.81 2.94
C LEU A 31 5.16 -8.45 3.05
N CYS A 32 4.86 -9.03 4.19
CA CYS A 32 3.55 -9.60 4.49
C CYS A 32 3.12 -9.26 5.92
N GLY A 33 1.83 -9.33 6.18
CA GLY A 33 1.26 -9.14 7.51
C GLY A 33 -0.17 -8.61 7.45
N TRP A 34 -0.46 -7.63 8.30
CA TRP A 34 -1.81 -7.17 8.55
C TRP A 34 -1.90 -5.66 8.59
N TRP A 35 -3.06 -5.16 8.21
CA TRP A 35 -3.43 -3.77 8.34
C TRP A 35 -4.82 -3.68 8.96
N SER A 36 -4.94 -2.87 10.02
CA SER A 36 -6.18 -2.67 10.76
C SER A 36 -6.57 -1.19 10.75
N PRO A 37 -6.88 -0.60 9.56
CA PRO A 37 -7.17 0.83 9.45
C PRO A 37 -8.42 1.22 10.23
N HIS A 38 -9.41 0.34 10.34
CA HIS A 38 -10.64 0.56 11.10
C HIS A 38 -10.39 0.66 12.61
N ALA A 39 -9.31 0.06 13.12
CA ALA A 39 -8.96 0.08 14.54
C ALA A 39 -8.15 1.32 14.96
N ILE A 40 -7.65 2.12 14.01
CA ILE A 40 -6.88 3.33 14.32
C ILE A 40 -7.79 4.33 15.06
N GLY A 41 -7.48 4.59 16.34
CA GLY A 41 -8.32 5.42 17.22
C GLY A 41 -9.63 4.78 17.69
N GLU A 42 -9.91 3.52 17.33
CA GLU A 42 -11.09 2.75 17.75
C GLU A 42 -10.69 1.33 18.18
N PRO A 43 -10.25 1.13 19.42
CA PRO A 43 -9.68 -0.16 19.87
C PRO A 43 -10.63 -1.37 19.78
N ARG A 44 -11.92 -1.14 19.59
CA ARG A 44 -12.94 -2.21 19.49
C ARG A 44 -13.18 -2.73 18.08
N ALA A 45 -12.62 -2.09 17.06
CA ALA A 45 -12.72 -2.57 15.70
C ALA A 45 -11.78 -3.78 15.50
N HIS A 46 -12.32 -4.92 15.10
CA HIS A 46 -11.57 -6.17 14.97
C HIS A 46 -11.26 -6.57 13.52
N GLU A 47 -11.76 -5.82 12.54
CA GLU A 47 -11.46 -6.07 11.14
C GLU A 47 -10.01 -5.78 10.81
N ARG A 48 -9.34 -6.75 10.22
CA ARG A 48 -7.99 -6.58 9.68
C ARG A 48 -7.91 -7.07 8.24
N ILE A 49 -7.04 -6.43 7.48
CA ILE A 49 -6.80 -6.71 6.08
C ILE A 49 -5.43 -7.38 5.98
N ARG A 50 -5.35 -8.51 5.28
CA ARG A 50 -4.04 -9.12 4.97
C ARG A 50 -3.29 -8.23 3.99
N VAL A 51 -2.02 -7.99 4.24
CA VAL A 51 -1.15 -7.20 3.37
C VAL A 51 -0.14 -8.11 2.70
N ILE A 52 -0.02 -7.97 1.38
CA ILE A 52 1.07 -8.52 0.59
C ILE A 52 1.69 -7.34 -0.15
N ALA A 53 2.95 -7.05 0.11
CA ALA A 53 3.63 -5.93 -0.52
C ALA A 53 4.84 -6.37 -1.33
N GLN A 54 5.07 -5.68 -2.44
CA GLN A 54 6.25 -5.80 -3.28
C GLN A 54 6.91 -4.43 -3.41
N CYS A 55 8.23 -4.39 -3.21
CA CYS A 55 9.03 -3.17 -3.20
C CYS A 55 9.99 -3.18 -4.41
N LYS A 56 9.84 -2.23 -5.31
CA LYS A 56 10.62 -2.12 -6.54
C LYS A 56 11.49 -0.86 -6.55
N ALA A 57 12.80 -1.06 -6.42
CA ALA A 57 13.81 0.02 -6.46
C ALA A 57 14.30 0.32 -7.89
N GLU A 58 13.47 0.13 -8.89
CA GLU A 58 13.82 0.33 -10.28
C GLU A 58 13.94 1.83 -10.63
N SER A 59 14.83 2.15 -11.58
CA SER A 59 15.04 3.52 -12.03
C SER A 59 13.97 4.06 -12.99
N ARG A 60 13.08 3.19 -13.46
CA ARG A 60 11.97 3.54 -14.35
C ARG A 60 10.63 3.30 -13.70
N ALA A 61 9.65 4.10 -14.09
CA ALA A 61 8.27 3.90 -13.68
C ALA A 61 7.76 2.49 -14.03
N LEU A 62 7.08 1.86 -13.08
CA LEU A 62 6.57 0.50 -13.24
C LEU A 62 5.42 0.46 -14.24
N GLY A 63 5.44 -0.52 -15.13
CA GLY A 63 4.41 -0.74 -16.13
C GLY A 63 3.31 -1.71 -15.68
N PRO A 64 2.34 -2.03 -16.58
CA PRO A 64 1.22 -2.92 -16.27
C PRO A 64 1.61 -4.36 -15.90
N SER A 65 2.77 -4.84 -16.34
CA SER A 65 3.23 -6.21 -16.03
C SER A 65 3.36 -6.45 -14.53
N VAL A 66 3.84 -5.44 -13.78
CA VAL A 66 3.99 -5.54 -12.32
C VAL A 66 2.62 -5.63 -11.63
N VAL A 67 1.61 -4.97 -12.18
CA VAL A 67 0.23 -5.06 -11.67
C VAL A 67 -0.31 -6.47 -11.88
N ARG A 68 -0.13 -7.06 -13.06
CA ARG A 68 -0.54 -8.43 -13.36
C ARG A 68 0.17 -9.47 -12.47
N GLU A 69 1.45 -9.27 -12.19
CA GLU A 69 2.20 -10.10 -11.25
C GLU A 69 1.59 -10.04 -9.85
N MET A 70 1.25 -8.85 -9.37
CA MET A 70 0.60 -8.67 -8.07
C MET A 70 -0.79 -9.31 -8.05
N GLU A 71 -1.58 -9.16 -9.10
CA GLU A 71 -2.89 -9.83 -9.20
C GLU A 71 -2.74 -11.36 -9.11
N GLY A 72 -1.78 -11.95 -9.81
CA GLY A 72 -1.47 -13.38 -9.72
C GLY A 72 -1.08 -13.81 -8.29
N THR A 73 -0.29 -12.99 -7.61
CA THR A 73 0.10 -13.21 -6.22
C THR A 73 -1.10 -13.16 -5.27
N LEU A 74 -2.00 -12.19 -5.46
CA LEU A 74 -3.23 -12.06 -4.65
C LEU A 74 -4.20 -13.22 -4.87
N LEU A 75 -4.41 -13.64 -6.11
CA LEU A 75 -5.26 -14.79 -6.42
C LEU A 75 -4.76 -16.07 -5.76
N ARG A 76 -3.45 -16.29 -5.78
CA ARG A 76 -2.84 -17.44 -5.10
C ARG A 76 -3.01 -17.35 -3.59
N ALA A 77 -2.83 -16.19 -3.01
CA ALA A 77 -3.02 -15.95 -1.58
C ALA A 77 -4.48 -16.15 -1.14
N THR A 78 -5.45 -15.85 -1.99
CA THR A 78 -6.87 -16.09 -1.73
C THR A 78 -7.19 -17.58 -1.61
N TRP A 79 -6.51 -18.44 -2.35
CA TRP A 79 -6.67 -19.89 -2.22
C TRP A 79 -6.08 -20.42 -0.90
N GLU A 80 -5.08 -19.75 -0.36
CA GLU A 80 -4.45 -20.11 0.93
C GLU A 80 -5.29 -19.68 2.15
N ALA A 81 -6.09 -18.61 2.02
CA ALA A 81 -6.87 -17.99 3.11
C ALA A 81 -8.18 -17.41 2.60
N THR A 82 -9.23 -18.20 2.57
CA THR A 82 -10.51 -17.89 1.89
C THR A 82 -11.38 -16.85 2.59
N THR A 83 -11.12 -16.47 3.83
CA THR A 83 -12.05 -15.68 4.66
C THR A 83 -11.59 -14.25 4.95
N THR A 84 -10.36 -13.87 4.60
CA THR A 84 -9.80 -12.57 4.94
C THR A 84 -9.51 -11.75 3.69
N ALA A 85 -10.02 -10.52 3.64
CA ALA A 85 -9.68 -9.57 2.60
C ALA A 85 -8.17 -9.33 2.54
N THR A 86 -7.61 -9.27 1.34
CA THR A 86 -6.18 -9.07 1.12
C THR A 86 -5.96 -7.88 0.21
N VAL A 87 -5.02 -7.00 0.55
CA VAL A 87 -4.58 -5.89 -0.29
C VAL A 87 -3.19 -6.16 -0.85
N GLY A 88 -3.02 -5.93 -2.15
CA GLY A 88 -1.72 -5.90 -2.81
C GLY A 88 -1.15 -4.49 -2.79
N VAL A 89 0.01 -4.31 -2.16
CA VAL A 89 0.71 -3.04 -2.09
C VAL A 89 1.92 -3.08 -3.02
N LEU A 90 1.99 -2.15 -3.95
CA LEU A 90 3.17 -1.94 -4.79
C LEU A 90 3.85 -0.64 -4.39
N ALA A 91 5.05 -0.74 -3.85
CA ALA A 91 5.91 0.40 -3.52
C ALA A 91 7.00 0.54 -4.60
N SER A 92 7.04 1.68 -5.26
CA SER A 92 7.98 1.99 -6.34
C SER A 92 8.82 3.19 -6.02
N HIS A 93 10.13 3.07 -6.24
CA HIS A 93 11.07 4.19 -6.13
C HIS A 93 10.88 5.25 -7.25
N SER A 94 10.42 4.84 -8.43
CA SER A 94 10.27 5.70 -9.61
C SER A 94 8.82 5.87 -10.05
N GLY A 95 7.87 5.47 -9.21
CA GLY A 95 6.44 5.59 -9.48
C GLY A 95 5.92 4.61 -10.52
N PHE A 96 4.81 4.97 -11.16
CA PHE A 96 4.04 4.09 -12.04
C PHE A 96 3.70 4.79 -13.35
N SER A 97 3.73 4.04 -14.44
CA SER A 97 3.30 4.55 -15.75
C SER A 97 1.80 4.86 -15.76
N LYS A 98 1.38 5.68 -16.72
CA LYS A 98 -0.05 5.97 -16.93
C LYS A 98 -0.84 4.68 -17.17
N GLN A 99 -0.30 3.78 -17.98
CA GLN A 99 -0.92 2.50 -18.29
C GLN A 99 -1.06 1.60 -17.06
N ALA A 100 -0.05 1.56 -16.18
CA ALA A 100 -0.13 0.83 -14.92
C ALA A 100 -1.24 1.36 -14.02
N LYS A 101 -1.38 2.68 -13.93
CA LYS A 101 -2.44 3.32 -13.14
C LYS A 101 -3.85 3.04 -13.70
N VAL A 102 -4.00 3.08 -15.02
CA VAL A 102 -5.27 2.74 -15.69
C VAL A 102 -5.63 1.26 -15.44
N TYR A 103 -4.67 0.36 -15.61
CA TYR A 103 -4.84 -1.06 -15.38
C TYR A 103 -5.24 -1.36 -13.92
N MET A 104 -4.54 -0.76 -12.97
CA MET A 104 -4.81 -0.90 -11.54
C MET A 104 -6.22 -0.47 -11.17
N ARG A 105 -6.70 0.66 -11.72
CA ARG A 105 -8.06 1.16 -11.47
C ARG A 105 -9.14 0.20 -11.96
N SER A 106 -8.90 -0.52 -13.04
CA SER A 106 -9.84 -1.49 -13.60
C SER A 106 -9.81 -2.86 -12.90
N SER A 107 -8.82 -3.12 -12.05
CA SER A 107 -8.69 -4.39 -11.35
C SER A 107 -9.82 -4.56 -10.32
N ARG A 108 -10.32 -5.79 -10.23
CA ARG A 108 -11.30 -6.19 -9.20
C ARG A 108 -10.65 -6.59 -7.88
N LEU A 109 -9.33 -6.65 -7.83
CA LEU A 109 -8.58 -6.99 -6.63
C LEU A 109 -8.16 -5.71 -5.90
N PRO A 110 -8.17 -5.71 -4.56
CA PRO A 110 -7.77 -4.53 -3.78
C PRO A 110 -6.28 -4.22 -3.97
N LEU A 111 -5.97 -3.05 -4.52
CA LEU A 111 -4.61 -2.61 -4.84
C LEU A 111 -4.33 -1.22 -4.28
N LEU A 112 -3.10 -1.04 -3.79
CA LEU A 112 -2.55 0.22 -3.33
C LEU A 112 -1.19 0.46 -3.99
N PHE A 113 -1.05 1.58 -4.69
CA PHE A 113 0.20 2.05 -5.28
C PHE A 113 0.83 3.15 -4.44
N LEU A 114 2.10 3.02 -4.15
CA LEU A 114 2.89 3.98 -3.39
C LEU A 114 4.15 4.35 -4.17
N HIS A 115 4.29 5.61 -4.51
CA HIS A 115 5.56 6.15 -5.00
C HIS A 115 6.36 6.64 -3.79
N LEU A 116 7.35 5.86 -3.39
CA LEU A 116 8.18 6.10 -2.21
C LEU A 116 9.63 6.32 -2.63
N ALA A 117 10.11 7.54 -2.51
CA ALA A 117 11.47 7.90 -2.88
C ALA A 117 12.09 8.83 -1.83
N PRO A 118 13.42 8.93 -1.77
CA PRO A 118 14.09 9.89 -0.90
C PRO A 118 13.71 11.33 -1.23
N GLN A 119 13.69 12.17 -0.22
CA GLN A 119 13.58 13.61 -0.39
C GLN A 119 14.45 14.30 0.67
N ASP A 120 15.32 15.20 0.23
CA ASP A 120 16.27 15.91 1.09
C ASP A 120 17.09 14.94 1.95
N GLN A 121 16.95 15.00 3.27
CA GLN A 121 17.63 14.10 4.21
C GLN A 121 16.75 12.94 4.68
N GLU A 122 15.49 12.89 4.24
CA GLU A 122 14.57 11.81 4.58
C GLU A 122 14.83 10.57 3.71
N PRO A 123 14.92 9.37 4.32
CA PRO A 123 15.24 8.15 3.59
C PRO A 123 14.17 7.76 2.57
N LEU A 124 12.91 7.96 2.89
CA LEU A 124 11.77 7.79 2.00
C LEU A 124 10.62 8.72 2.41
N VAL A 125 10.00 9.35 1.42
CA VAL A 125 8.71 10.03 1.59
C VAL A 125 7.74 9.57 0.52
N CYS A 126 6.46 9.78 0.72
CA CYS A 126 5.42 9.46 -0.24
C CYS A 126 5.27 10.60 -1.24
N HIS A 127 5.61 10.35 -2.51
CA HIS A 127 5.44 11.27 -3.62
C HIS A 127 4.14 11.02 -4.39
N GLY A 128 3.56 9.84 -4.25
CA GLY A 128 2.33 9.47 -4.92
C GLY A 128 1.61 8.35 -4.19
N PHE A 129 0.29 8.45 -4.14
CA PHE A 129 -0.59 7.51 -3.47
C PHE A 129 -1.82 7.29 -4.35
N LEU A 130 -2.12 6.04 -4.65
CA LEU A 130 -3.28 5.69 -5.44
C LEU A 130 -3.81 4.34 -4.99
N TRP A 131 -5.08 4.26 -4.67
CA TRP A 131 -5.78 2.98 -4.51
C TRP A 131 -6.93 2.85 -5.50
N ASN A 132 -7.43 1.63 -5.68
CA ASN A 132 -8.57 1.39 -6.57
C ASN A 132 -9.89 1.25 -5.78
N ASP A 133 -10.99 1.23 -6.52
CA ASP A 133 -12.33 1.08 -5.94
C ASP A 133 -12.50 -0.26 -5.22
N ALA A 134 -11.83 -1.32 -5.69
CA ALA A 134 -11.86 -2.63 -5.04
C ALA A 134 -11.33 -2.56 -3.60
N LEU A 135 -10.31 -1.75 -3.33
CA LEU A 135 -9.82 -1.49 -1.98
C LEU A 135 -10.73 -0.50 -1.23
N ALA A 136 -11.01 0.64 -1.84
CA ALA A 136 -11.73 1.74 -1.19
C ALA A 136 -13.14 1.31 -0.74
N ASN A 137 -13.89 0.63 -1.60
CA ASN A 137 -15.28 0.21 -1.36
C ASN A 137 -15.40 -1.23 -0.86
N GLY A 138 -14.35 -2.03 -0.99
CA GLY A 138 -14.25 -3.39 -0.42
C GLY A 138 -13.79 -3.33 1.04
N PRO A 139 -12.53 -3.72 1.33
CA PRO A 139 -12.03 -3.80 2.71
C PRO A 139 -12.08 -2.49 3.50
N LEU A 140 -12.04 -1.34 2.85
CA LEU A 140 -12.12 -0.03 3.50
C LEU A 140 -13.55 0.50 3.69
N HIS A 141 -14.56 -0.21 3.17
CA HIS A 141 -15.99 0.10 3.33
C HIS A 141 -16.41 1.51 2.91
N GLY A 142 -15.68 2.15 2.01
CA GLY A 142 -15.93 3.53 1.58
C GLY A 142 -15.73 4.59 2.66
N ARG A 143 -15.09 4.25 3.79
CA ARG A 143 -14.94 5.13 4.97
C ARG A 143 -13.71 6.01 4.93
N PHE A 144 -12.72 5.70 4.09
CA PHE A 144 -11.41 6.34 4.11
C PHE A 144 -11.21 7.24 2.88
N GLU A 145 -10.55 8.36 3.12
CA GLU A 145 -10.15 9.31 2.09
C GLU A 145 -8.69 9.70 2.26
N PRO A 146 -7.85 9.51 1.24
CA PRO A 146 -6.48 10.02 1.25
C PRO A 146 -6.50 11.52 0.94
N VAL A 147 -5.85 12.31 1.78
CA VAL A 147 -5.80 13.77 1.68
C VAL A 147 -4.36 14.26 1.74
N TRP A 148 -3.94 15.06 0.76
CA TRP A 148 -2.67 15.75 0.81
C TRP A 148 -2.80 17.03 1.63
N VAL A 149 -1.99 17.14 2.67
CA VAL A 149 -1.95 18.31 3.53
C VAL A 149 -0.60 19.01 3.42
N THR A 150 -0.60 20.33 3.49
CA THR A 150 0.63 21.11 3.55
C THR A 150 1.05 21.27 5.01
N THR A 151 2.26 20.83 5.32
CA THR A 151 2.84 20.98 6.67
C THR A 151 3.27 22.44 6.93
N PRO A 152 3.52 22.84 8.19
CA PRO A 152 4.09 24.16 8.49
C PRO A 152 5.42 24.45 7.78
N GLN A 153 6.16 23.41 7.42
CA GLN A 153 7.42 23.50 6.66
C GLN A 153 7.20 23.57 5.13
N HIS A 154 5.97 23.78 4.69
CA HIS A 154 5.55 23.86 3.28
C HIS A 154 5.81 22.57 2.46
N THR A 155 5.94 21.42 3.12
CA THR A 155 6.01 20.13 2.47
C THR A 155 4.62 19.49 2.33
N GLN A 156 4.44 18.67 1.31
CA GLN A 156 3.20 17.90 1.12
C GLN A 156 3.31 16.57 1.86
N GLN A 157 2.32 16.25 2.68
CA GLN A 157 2.22 14.99 3.37
C GLN A 157 0.84 14.37 3.15
N LEU A 158 0.81 13.07 2.84
CA LEU A 158 -0.45 12.35 2.75
C LEU A 158 -0.91 11.91 4.15
N THR A 159 -2.18 12.13 4.42
CA THR A 159 -2.87 11.61 5.60
C THR A 159 -4.16 10.90 5.18
N LEU A 160 -4.69 10.05 6.05
CA LEU A 160 -5.98 9.40 5.85
C LEU A 160 -7.03 9.99 6.77
N TYR A 161 -8.17 10.29 6.21
CA TYR A 161 -9.39 10.63 6.93
C TYR A 161 -10.32 9.43 6.94
N ARG A 162 -10.97 9.19 8.06
CA ARG A 162 -12.04 8.20 8.21
C ARG A 162 -13.29 8.90 8.66
N ASP A 163 -14.38 8.71 7.89
CA ASP A 163 -15.68 9.36 8.15
C ASP A 163 -15.55 10.89 8.33
N GLY A 164 -14.65 11.53 7.57
CA GLY A 164 -14.39 12.96 7.62
C GLY A 164 -13.49 13.44 8.77
N ILE A 165 -12.93 12.51 9.58
CA ILE A 165 -12.04 12.82 10.69
C ILE A 165 -10.65 12.26 10.40
N ARG A 166 -9.61 13.04 10.68
CA ARG A 166 -8.23 12.60 10.48
C ARG A 166 -7.94 11.32 11.28
N ALA A 167 -7.48 10.27 10.60
CA ALA A 167 -7.18 8.99 11.21
C ALA A 167 -5.68 8.81 11.51
N ILE A 168 -4.80 9.28 10.62
CA ILE A 168 -3.34 9.21 10.77
C ILE A 168 -2.66 10.49 10.34
#